data_c5124503f02e6bfe0d569d46910e86bb
#
_entry.id   c5124503f02e6bfe0d569d46910e86bb
#
_cell.length_a   1.000
_cell.length_b   1.000
_cell.length_c   1.000
_cell.angle_alpha   90.00
_cell.angle_beta   90.00
_cell.angle_gamma   90.00
#
_symmetry.space_group_name_H-M   'P 1'
#
loop_
_entity.id
_entity.type
_entity.pdbx_description
1 polymer ?
#
loop_
_entity_poly.entity_id
_entity_poly.type
_entity_poly.pdbx_seq_one_letter_code
_entity_poly.pdbx_strand_id
1 'polypeptide(L)'
;GDWTRQSGYNGTDQLLEQGVTAICCMNDLMAGGVYDRMEERGMLPGKEVSVTGYDNRELSGYYKPPLTTISLPLHDIGYTASEVIMRMVEEKELKEPDGIYRVGCHMLERSSVRNLKENS
;
A
#
# COMPACT_ATOMS: atom_id res chain seq x y z
N GLY A 1 -11.13 5.11 7.77
CA GLY A 1 -9.97 5.97 7.48
C GLY A 1 -10.30 6.97 6.38
N ASP A 2 -9.50 8.00 6.26
CA ASP A 2 -9.65 9.10 5.32
C ASP A 2 -8.39 9.31 4.45
N TRP A 3 -7.59 8.27 4.28
CA TRP A 3 -6.34 8.23 3.52
C TRP A 3 -5.17 9.00 4.13
N THR A 4 -5.36 9.60 5.31
CA THR A 4 -4.32 10.38 6.00
C THR A 4 -3.49 9.51 6.96
N ARG A 5 -2.26 9.98 7.27
CA ARG A 5 -1.41 9.39 8.31
C ARG A 5 -2.12 9.39 9.66
N GLN A 6 -2.85 10.47 9.98
CA GLN A 6 -3.59 10.59 11.23
C GLN A 6 -4.68 9.52 11.38
N SER A 7 -5.40 9.18 10.30
CA SER A 7 -6.41 8.12 10.38
C SER A 7 -5.81 6.74 10.62
N GLY A 8 -4.63 6.46 10.07
CA GLY A 8 -3.86 5.25 10.37
C GLY A 8 -3.48 5.19 11.85
N TYR A 9 -2.92 6.29 12.37
CA TYR A 9 -2.59 6.41 13.79
C TYR A 9 -3.80 6.17 14.70
N ASN A 10 -4.91 6.87 14.45
CA ASN A 10 -6.12 6.81 15.30
C ASN A 10 -6.78 5.41 15.30
N GLY A 11 -6.70 4.67 14.19
CA GLY A 11 -7.30 3.33 14.08
C GLY A 11 -6.46 2.22 14.69
N THR A 12 -5.19 2.47 14.99
CA THR A 12 -4.24 1.42 15.38
C THR A 12 -4.60 0.76 16.72
N ASP A 13 -4.93 1.54 17.74
CA ASP A 13 -5.24 0.98 19.07
C ASP A 13 -6.42 0.02 19.02
N GLN A 14 -7.49 0.39 18.34
CA GLN A 14 -8.68 -0.45 18.20
C GLN A 14 -8.36 -1.79 17.53
N LEU A 15 -7.48 -1.79 16.52
CA LEU A 15 -7.07 -3.02 15.86
C LEU A 15 -6.17 -3.89 16.77
N LEU A 16 -5.23 -3.27 17.46
CA LEU A 16 -4.34 -3.98 18.38
C LEU A 16 -5.09 -4.62 19.55
N GLU A 17 -6.11 -3.95 20.10
CA GLU A 17 -6.98 -4.49 21.14
C GLU A 17 -7.78 -5.72 20.69
N GLN A 18 -8.02 -5.87 19.39
CA GLN A 18 -8.65 -7.07 18.82
C GLN A 18 -7.67 -8.24 18.63
N GLY A 19 -6.39 -8.05 18.93
CA GLY A 19 -5.37 -9.10 18.83
C GLY A 19 -5.01 -9.47 17.39
N VAL A 20 -5.08 -8.50 16.46
CA VAL A 20 -4.72 -8.75 15.05
C VAL A 20 -3.24 -9.08 14.91
N THR A 21 -2.90 -9.95 13.98
CA THR A 21 -1.51 -10.31 13.64
C THR A 21 -0.95 -9.54 12.45
N ALA A 22 -1.83 -8.86 11.71
CA ALA A 22 -1.46 -8.02 10.57
C ALA A 22 -2.45 -6.86 10.40
N ILE A 23 -1.93 -5.72 9.94
CA ILE A 23 -2.70 -4.53 9.56
C ILE A 23 -2.39 -4.21 8.10
N CYS A 24 -3.40 -4.32 7.23
CA CYS A 24 -3.30 -3.93 5.83
C CYS A 24 -3.84 -2.50 5.68
N CYS A 25 -2.95 -1.56 5.39
CA CYS A 25 -3.30 -0.17 5.20
C CYS A 25 -3.65 0.12 3.75
N MET A 26 -4.62 0.99 3.53
CA MET A 26 -5.10 1.35 2.18
C MET A 26 -4.10 2.20 1.40
N ASN A 27 -3.14 2.81 2.08
CA ASN A 27 -1.99 3.48 1.46
C ASN A 27 -0.79 3.55 2.43
N ASP A 28 0.37 3.98 1.92
CA ASP A 28 1.60 4.08 2.69
C ASP A 28 1.58 5.19 3.74
N LEU A 29 0.76 6.25 3.54
CA LEU A 29 0.60 7.31 4.55
C LEU A 29 -0.11 6.79 5.80
N MET A 30 -1.19 6.05 5.62
CA MET A 30 -1.91 5.41 6.74
C MET A 30 -0.99 4.41 7.46
N ALA A 31 -0.21 3.62 6.70
CA ALA A 31 0.79 2.73 7.28
C ALA A 31 1.80 3.49 8.16
N GLY A 32 2.22 4.68 7.73
CA GLY A 32 3.07 5.55 8.55
C GLY A 32 2.43 5.94 9.88
N GLY A 33 1.14 6.21 9.90
CA GLY A 33 0.39 6.47 11.14
C GLY A 33 0.34 5.25 12.07
N VAL A 34 0.17 4.05 11.49
CA VAL A 34 0.25 2.79 12.25
C VAL A 34 1.65 2.63 12.88
N TYR A 35 2.71 2.92 12.12
CA TYR A 35 4.09 2.89 12.62
C TYR A 35 4.29 3.83 13.81
N ASP A 36 3.84 5.09 13.70
CA ASP A 36 3.96 6.07 14.77
C ASP A 36 3.31 5.56 16.06
N ARG A 37 2.09 5.02 15.94
CA ARG A 37 1.38 4.53 17.12
C ARG A 37 1.99 3.27 17.71
N MET A 38 2.45 2.35 16.86
CA MET A 38 3.15 1.14 17.31
C MET A 38 4.45 1.50 18.03
N GLU A 39 5.24 2.47 17.52
CA GLU A 39 6.47 2.95 18.15
C GLU A 39 6.20 3.51 19.56
N GLU A 40 5.17 4.33 19.74
CA GLU A 40 4.76 4.85 21.06
C GLU A 40 4.37 3.73 22.06
N ARG A 41 3.90 2.59 21.54
CA ARG A 41 3.58 1.40 22.33
C ARG A 41 4.78 0.44 22.52
N GLY A 42 5.95 0.80 22.05
CA GLY A 42 7.14 -0.05 22.10
C GLY A 42 7.06 -1.29 21.21
N MET A 43 6.20 -1.26 20.18
CA MET A 43 6.00 -2.33 19.21
C MET A 43 6.74 -2.03 17.91
N LEU A 44 7.18 -3.09 17.22
CA LEU A 44 7.90 -2.97 15.96
C LEU A 44 7.09 -3.67 14.84
N PRO A 45 6.72 -2.96 13.75
CA PRO A 45 6.14 -3.59 12.58
C PRO A 45 7.00 -4.75 12.05
N GLY A 46 6.36 -5.85 11.67
CA GLY A 46 7.06 -7.06 11.24
C GLY A 46 7.62 -7.93 12.37
N LYS A 47 7.52 -7.49 13.61
CA LYS A 47 7.89 -8.28 14.78
C LYS A 47 6.66 -8.72 15.57
N GLU A 48 5.93 -7.81 16.16
CA GLU A 48 4.69 -8.11 16.90
C GLU A 48 3.49 -8.22 15.96
N VAL A 49 3.34 -7.25 15.05
CA VAL A 49 2.25 -7.19 14.08
C VAL A 49 2.84 -6.86 12.70
N SER A 50 2.42 -7.59 11.68
CA SER A 50 2.78 -7.27 10.30
C SER A 50 2.01 -6.04 9.81
N VAL A 51 2.67 -5.18 9.02
CA VAL A 51 2.03 -4.00 8.43
C VAL A 51 2.32 -3.94 6.94
N THR A 52 1.29 -3.71 6.13
CA THR A 52 1.44 -3.47 4.69
C THR A 52 0.80 -2.16 4.29
N GLY A 53 1.31 -1.58 3.21
CA GLY A 53 0.77 -0.37 2.59
C GLY A 53 0.38 -0.58 1.13
N TYR A 54 0.15 0.53 0.45
CA TYR A 54 -0.21 0.61 -0.96
C TYR A 54 0.31 1.92 -1.54
N ASP A 55 0.73 1.98 -2.78
CA ASP A 55 1.25 3.07 -3.61
C ASP A 55 2.76 3.03 -3.85
N ASN A 56 3.56 2.45 -2.97
CA ASN A 56 5.03 2.54 -3.00
C ASN A 56 5.53 3.99 -3.05
N ARG A 57 5.04 4.81 -2.15
CA ARG A 57 5.59 6.16 -1.98
C ARG A 57 7.04 6.08 -1.53
N GLU A 58 7.87 7.02 -1.95
CA GLU A 58 9.29 7.08 -1.63
C GLU A 58 9.54 6.91 -0.12
N LEU A 59 8.75 7.59 0.71
CA LEU A 59 8.85 7.54 2.17
C LEU A 59 8.68 6.12 2.75
N SER A 60 7.97 5.22 2.07
CA SER A 60 7.74 3.84 2.55
C SER A 60 9.02 3.02 2.66
N GLY A 61 10.03 3.33 1.85
CA GLY A 61 11.36 2.72 1.91
C GLY A 61 12.20 3.19 3.10
N TYR A 62 11.87 4.35 3.67
CA TYR A 62 12.58 4.96 4.81
C TYR A 62 11.93 4.65 6.16
N TYR A 63 10.76 4.02 6.18
CA TYR A 63 10.19 3.54 7.44
C TYR A 63 11.11 2.51 8.10
N LYS A 64 11.00 2.38 9.40
CA LYS A 64 11.82 1.44 10.20
C LYS A 64 10.91 0.44 10.94
N PRO A 65 10.87 -0.80 10.45
CA PRO A 65 11.53 -1.33 9.25
C PRO A 65 10.90 -0.81 7.94
N PRO A 66 11.58 -0.97 6.77
CA PRO A 66 11.02 -0.60 5.47
C PRO A 66 9.69 -1.32 5.21
N LEU A 67 8.72 -0.60 4.68
CA LEU A 67 7.34 -1.04 4.52
C LEU A 67 7.16 -1.93 3.28
N THR A 68 6.59 -3.12 3.46
CA THR A 68 6.03 -3.94 2.39
C THR A 68 4.81 -3.23 1.80
N THR A 69 4.79 -3.02 0.50
CA THR A 69 3.74 -2.25 -0.18
C THR A 69 3.48 -2.74 -1.60
N ILE A 70 2.42 -2.26 -2.22
CA ILE A 70 2.13 -2.50 -3.64
C ILE A 70 2.69 -1.34 -4.46
N SER A 71 3.53 -1.66 -5.44
CA SER A 71 4.04 -0.70 -6.41
C SER A 71 3.06 -0.55 -7.56
N LEU A 72 2.59 0.68 -7.77
CA LEU A 72 1.75 1.05 -8.90
C LEU A 72 2.63 1.45 -10.08
N PRO A 73 2.37 0.93 -11.29
CA PRO A 73 3.10 1.31 -12.50
C PRO A 73 2.57 2.66 -13.03
N LEU A 74 2.78 3.74 -12.31
CA LEU A 74 2.20 5.06 -12.60
C LEU A 74 2.57 5.58 -13.99
N HIS A 75 3.81 5.31 -14.46
CA HIS A 75 4.24 5.66 -15.82
C HIS A 75 3.38 4.93 -16.86
N ASP A 76 3.21 3.61 -16.72
CA ASP A 76 2.46 2.80 -17.69
C ASP A 76 0.96 3.13 -17.66
N ILE A 77 0.43 3.46 -16.49
CA ILE A 77 -0.95 3.95 -16.33
C ILE A 77 -1.13 5.27 -17.10
N GLY A 78 -0.23 6.22 -16.90
CA GLY A 78 -0.26 7.50 -17.61
C GLY A 78 -0.08 7.34 -19.13
N TYR A 79 0.84 6.51 -19.55
CA TYR A 79 1.06 6.21 -20.95
C TYR A 79 -0.17 5.58 -21.60
N THR A 80 -0.74 4.52 -20.98
CA THR A 80 -1.94 3.85 -21.49
C THR A 80 -3.12 4.80 -21.56
N ALA A 81 -3.34 5.61 -20.52
CA ALA A 81 -4.41 6.61 -20.52
C ALA A 81 -4.26 7.63 -21.67
N SER A 82 -3.03 8.08 -21.92
CA SER A 82 -2.73 9.00 -23.02
C SER A 82 -3.00 8.37 -24.40
N GLU A 83 -2.60 7.10 -24.60
CA GLU A 83 -2.92 6.38 -25.84
C GLU A 83 -4.43 6.27 -26.07
N VAL A 84 -5.19 5.94 -25.02
CA VAL A 84 -6.66 5.84 -25.10
C VAL A 84 -7.28 7.17 -25.48
N ILE A 85 -6.88 8.26 -24.83
CA ILE A 85 -7.38 9.61 -25.15
C ILE A 85 -7.07 9.99 -26.60
N MET A 86 -5.84 9.75 -27.06
CA MET A 86 -5.47 10.06 -28.45
C MET A 86 -6.29 9.27 -29.47
N ARG A 87 -6.56 7.98 -29.20
CA ARG A 87 -7.44 7.18 -30.06
C ARG A 87 -8.87 7.73 -30.09
N MET A 88 -9.41 8.15 -28.94
CA MET A 88 -10.73 8.77 -28.86
C MET A 88 -10.80 10.08 -29.67
N VAL A 89 -9.77 10.93 -29.57
CA VAL A 89 -9.67 12.19 -30.32
C VAL A 89 -9.59 11.93 -31.84
N GLU A 90 -8.85 10.88 -32.24
CA GLU A 90 -8.71 10.48 -33.65
C GLU A 90 -9.88 9.64 -34.18
N GLU A 91 -10.92 9.44 -33.39
CA GLU A 91 -12.12 8.62 -33.72
C GLU A 91 -11.77 7.18 -34.13
N LYS A 92 -10.64 6.65 -33.58
CA LYS A 92 -10.23 5.27 -33.80
C LYS A 92 -10.88 4.33 -32.78
N GLU A 93 -11.07 3.08 -33.19
CA GLU A 93 -11.54 2.05 -32.26
C GLU A 93 -10.60 1.86 -31.08
N LEU A 94 -11.17 1.65 -29.89
CA LEU A 94 -10.41 1.28 -28.70
C LEU A 94 -9.92 -0.16 -28.82
N LYS A 95 -8.74 -0.44 -28.27
CA LYS A 95 -8.15 -1.79 -28.29
C LYS A 95 -8.93 -2.77 -27.42
N GLU A 96 -9.48 -2.27 -26.31
CA GLU A 96 -10.29 -3.06 -25.39
C GLU A 96 -11.79 -2.80 -25.64
N PRO A 97 -12.57 -3.82 -26.03
CA PRO A 97 -13.97 -3.63 -26.41
C PRO A 97 -14.85 -3.15 -25.25
N ASP A 98 -14.49 -3.50 -23.99
CA ASP A 98 -15.20 -3.07 -22.78
C ASP A 98 -14.75 -1.70 -22.27
N GLY A 99 -13.77 -1.08 -22.92
CA GLY A 99 -13.18 0.20 -22.51
C GLY A 99 -12.36 0.12 -21.24
N ILE A 100 -12.06 -1.08 -20.74
CA ILE A 100 -11.32 -1.28 -19.47
C ILE A 100 -9.87 -1.68 -19.76
N TYR A 101 -8.96 -0.80 -19.41
CA TYR A 101 -7.52 -1.02 -19.56
C TYR A 101 -6.90 -1.38 -18.21
N ARG A 102 -6.33 -2.58 -18.09
CA ARG A 102 -5.69 -3.09 -16.87
C ARG A 102 -4.19 -2.99 -17.00
N VAL A 103 -3.56 -2.35 -16.00
CA VAL A 103 -2.11 -2.27 -15.90
C VAL A 103 -1.69 -3.01 -14.62
N GLY A 104 -0.79 -3.98 -14.75
CA GLY A 104 -0.38 -4.86 -13.65
C GLY A 104 0.42 -4.10 -12.59
N CYS A 105 0.07 -4.27 -11.32
CA CYS A 105 0.88 -3.85 -10.18
C CYS A 105 1.64 -5.05 -9.60
N HIS A 106 2.62 -4.80 -8.73
CA HIS A 106 3.37 -5.86 -8.04
C HIS A 106 3.64 -5.52 -6.59
N MET A 107 3.79 -6.55 -5.77
CA MET A 107 4.17 -6.39 -4.38
C MET A 107 5.68 -6.15 -4.27
N LEU A 108 6.06 -5.17 -3.47
CA LEU A 108 7.41 -4.98 -2.97
C LEU A 108 7.47 -5.51 -1.55
N GLU A 109 8.00 -6.70 -1.41
CA GLU A 109 8.23 -7.33 -0.12
C GLU A 109 9.46 -6.71 0.54
N ARG A 110 9.26 -6.18 1.76
CA ARG A 110 10.30 -5.59 2.61
C ARG A 110 10.24 -6.22 4.01
N SER A 111 10.59 -5.48 5.04
CA SER A 111 10.80 -6.05 6.39
C SER A 111 9.64 -5.84 7.37
N SER A 112 8.52 -5.28 6.93
CA SER A 112 7.36 -4.99 7.80
C SER A 112 6.37 -6.15 7.96
N VAL A 113 6.66 -7.30 7.35
CA VAL A 113 5.84 -8.50 7.42
C VAL A 113 6.68 -9.65 7.97
N ARG A 114 6.11 -10.45 8.86
CA ARG A 114 6.76 -11.65 9.41
C ARG A 114 6.11 -12.92 8.91
N ASN A 115 6.88 -13.98 8.82
CA ASN A 115 6.39 -15.32 8.59
C ASN A 115 6.00 -15.96 9.94
N LEU A 116 4.72 -16.22 10.15
CA LEU A 116 4.23 -16.83 11.40
C LEU A 116 4.64 -18.29 11.55
N LYS A 117 5.03 -18.98 10.48
CA LYS A 117 5.44 -20.39 10.52
C LYS A 117 6.87 -20.59 10.98
N GLU A 118 7.72 -19.56 10.87
CA GLU A 118 9.15 -19.69 11.27
C GLU A 118 9.36 -19.55 12.78
N ASN A 119 8.34 -19.11 13.52
CA ASN A 119 8.40 -18.92 14.98
C ASN A 119 7.60 -19.96 15.78
N SER A 120 7.19 -21.03 15.14
CA SER A 120 6.44 -22.13 15.77
C SER A 120 7.31 -23.37 15.99
#